data_b59ac768fa078f2f31ed24447fe6a9bf
#
_entry.id   b59ac768fa078f2f31ed24447fe6a9bf
#
_cell.length_a   1.000
_cell.length_b   1.000
_cell.length_c   1.000
_cell.angle_alpha   90.00
_cell.angle_beta   90.00
_cell.angle_gamma   90.00
#
_symmetry.space_group_name_H-M   'P 1'
#
loop_
_entity.id
_entity.type
_entity.pdbx_description
1 polymer ?
#
loop_
_entity_poly.entity_id
_entity_poly.type
_entity_poly.pdbx_seq_one_letter_code
_entity_poly.pdbx_strand_id
1 'polypeptide(L)'
;MVTKLLSSSGTYVMHLSAFDADDNTTANGMVRYRILSQMPHSPIPNMFTINSETGDIMTVAPGLDREKVSQYTIIVQATDMEGNLNFGLSNTATAIITVTDINDNPPMLTSRTFSGEVPENTVDVAVANLTVIDADQPHSPNWNAAYRIISGDPTGHFTIRTDPITNDGMVTVVKVMSFPLVAFLAFWLV
;
A
#
# COMPACT_ATOMS: atom_id res chain seq x y z
N MET A 1 -4.26 9.70 8.03
CA MET A 1 -4.65 9.52 6.62
C MET A 1 -3.67 10.36 5.80
N VAL A 2 -2.53 9.76 5.44
CA VAL A 2 -1.55 10.45 4.58
C VAL A 2 -1.85 9.99 3.17
N THR A 3 -2.64 10.76 2.45
CA THR A 3 -2.81 10.59 1.02
C THR A 3 -1.43 10.74 0.38
N LYS A 4 -1.04 9.88 -0.55
CA LYS A 4 0.08 10.10 -1.45
C LYS A 4 -0.23 11.31 -2.38
N LEU A 5 -0.25 12.49 -1.86
CA LEU A 5 0.51 13.54 -2.47
C LEU A 5 1.95 13.06 -2.34
N LEU A 6 2.68 12.93 -3.46
CA LEU A 6 4.13 12.75 -3.50
C LEU A 6 4.69 13.35 -2.22
N SER A 7 5.10 12.54 -1.24
CA SER A 7 5.43 13.03 0.09
C SER A 7 6.44 14.15 -0.09
N SER A 8 5.97 15.39 -0.02
CA SER A 8 6.86 16.54 -0.10
C SER A 8 7.60 16.68 1.22
N SER A 9 8.79 17.25 1.18
CA SER A 9 9.47 17.69 2.40
C SER A 9 8.51 18.58 3.21
N GLY A 10 8.46 18.36 4.53
CA GLY A 10 7.60 19.13 5.43
C GLY A 10 6.14 18.65 5.51
N THR A 11 5.80 17.47 4.99
CA THR A 11 4.46 16.91 5.17
C THR A 11 4.28 16.49 6.62
N TYR A 12 3.24 17.03 7.28
CA TYR A 12 2.86 16.64 8.64
C TYR A 12 2.40 15.18 8.67
N VAL A 13 2.86 14.44 9.68
CA VAL A 13 2.56 13.01 9.86
C VAL A 13 1.70 12.80 11.10
N MET A 14 2.21 13.17 12.26
CA MET A 14 1.54 13.01 13.55
C MET A 14 2.12 13.93 14.61
N HIS A 15 1.39 14.08 15.71
CA HIS A 15 1.81 14.78 16.90
C HIS A 15 2.06 13.79 18.04
N LEU A 16 3.14 13.98 18.79
CA LEU A 16 3.42 13.31 20.05
C LEU A 16 3.39 14.34 21.17
N SER A 17 2.80 13.96 22.31
CA SER A 17 2.82 14.78 23.51
C SER A 17 3.38 13.99 24.69
N ALA A 18 4.27 14.60 25.46
CA ALA A 18 4.70 14.13 26.77
C ALA A 18 4.05 15.01 27.85
N PHE A 19 3.76 14.40 28.97
CA PHE A 19 3.29 15.11 30.16
C PHE A 19 4.42 15.11 31.18
N ASP A 20 4.66 16.28 31.76
CA ASP A 20 5.53 16.52 32.91
C ASP A 20 4.70 17.08 34.04
N ALA A 21 4.92 16.60 35.25
CA ALA A 21 4.18 17.06 36.45
C ALA A 21 4.76 18.33 37.06
N ASP A 22 5.96 18.71 36.64
CA ASP A 22 6.63 19.91 37.15
C ASP A 22 6.05 21.21 36.55
N ASP A 23 6.43 22.34 37.10
CA ASP A 23 5.98 23.64 36.64
C ASP A 23 6.49 23.96 35.22
N ASN A 24 5.56 24.00 34.28
CA ASN A 24 5.83 24.23 32.84
C ASN A 24 6.30 25.67 32.53
N THR A 25 6.31 26.57 33.52
CA THR A 25 6.88 27.91 33.36
C THR A 25 8.36 27.97 33.72
N THR A 26 8.91 26.86 34.19
CA THR A 26 10.33 26.67 34.51
C THR A 26 10.97 25.64 33.62
N ALA A 27 12.31 25.61 33.57
CA ALA A 27 13.03 24.60 32.79
C ALA A 27 12.68 23.16 33.20
N ASN A 28 12.29 22.93 34.46
CA ASN A 28 11.98 21.60 34.99
C ASN A 28 10.80 20.95 34.27
N GLY A 29 9.77 21.72 33.88
CA GLY A 29 8.63 21.20 33.13
C GLY A 29 8.67 21.51 31.65
N MET A 30 9.75 22.13 31.11
CA MET A 30 9.92 22.42 29.69
C MET A 30 10.49 21.20 28.95
N VAL A 31 9.61 20.43 28.32
CA VAL A 31 9.97 19.23 27.55
C VAL A 31 10.46 19.57 26.16
N ARG A 32 11.47 18.83 25.68
CA ARG A 32 11.94 18.83 24.29
C ARG A 32 11.99 17.42 23.72
N TYR A 33 11.69 17.32 22.44
CA TYR A 33 11.59 16.05 21.73
C TYR A 33 12.76 15.85 20.77
N ARG A 34 13.20 14.59 20.62
CA ARG A 34 14.15 14.19 19.57
C ARG A 34 13.88 12.77 19.11
N ILE A 35 14.18 12.47 17.85
CA ILE A 35 14.20 11.13 17.31
C ILE A 35 15.55 10.47 17.67
N LEU A 36 15.51 9.32 18.32
CA LEU A 36 16.69 8.51 18.61
C LEU A 36 17.04 7.56 17.48
N SER A 37 16.03 6.96 16.87
CA SER A 37 16.19 6.06 15.73
C SER A 37 14.92 5.99 14.91
N GLN A 38 15.08 5.64 13.64
CA GLN A 38 13.98 5.32 12.75
C GLN A 38 14.36 4.15 11.83
N MET A 39 13.45 3.22 11.65
CA MET A 39 13.64 2.02 10.86
C MET A 39 12.41 1.76 9.99
N PRO A 40 12.59 1.25 8.76
CA PRO A 40 13.86 1.01 8.07
C PRO A 40 14.53 2.31 7.57
N HIS A 41 15.77 2.22 7.12
CA HIS A 41 16.56 3.34 6.60
C HIS A 41 16.33 3.60 5.08
N SER A 42 15.15 3.35 4.60
CA SER A 42 14.75 3.50 3.19
C SER A 42 13.56 4.47 3.11
N PRO A 43 13.44 5.33 2.10
CA PRO A 43 14.38 5.59 1.01
C PRO A 43 15.67 6.29 1.46
N ILE A 44 15.63 6.93 2.63
CA ILE A 44 16.78 7.59 3.24
C ILE A 44 16.84 7.28 4.74
N PRO A 45 18.02 7.33 5.39
CA PRO A 45 18.17 6.97 6.81
C PRO A 45 17.32 7.79 7.78
N ASN A 46 17.09 9.07 7.47
CA ASN A 46 16.35 10.01 8.31
C ASN A 46 15.16 10.57 7.54
N MET A 47 14.14 9.73 7.27
CA MET A 47 12.96 10.10 6.51
C MET A 47 12.05 11.08 7.26
N PHE A 48 12.10 11.06 8.59
CA PHE A 48 11.26 11.88 9.46
C PHE A 48 12.10 12.78 10.35
N THR A 49 11.55 13.93 10.67
CA THR A 49 12.06 14.85 11.70
C THR A 49 10.95 15.13 12.71
N ILE A 50 11.34 15.59 13.89
CA ILE A 50 10.40 16.03 14.93
C ILE A 50 10.70 17.48 15.30
N ASN A 51 9.65 18.27 15.45
CA ASN A 51 9.80 19.59 16.07
C ASN A 51 10.10 19.41 17.56
N SER A 52 11.23 19.93 18.02
CA SER A 52 11.71 19.73 19.38
C SER A 52 10.81 20.37 20.44
N GLU A 53 10.01 21.37 20.10
CA GLU A 53 9.14 22.08 21.04
C GLU A 53 7.72 21.53 20.99
N THR A 54 7.19 21.27 19.79
CA THR A 54 5.79 20.87 19.63
C THR A 54 5.58 19.37 19.63
N GLY A 55 6.58 18.56 19.31
CA GLY A 55 6.43 17.11 19.14
C GLY A 55 5.82 16.70 17.79
N ASP A 56 5.69 17.63 16.84
CA ASP A 56 5.17 17.33 15.50
C ASP A 56 6.20 16.59 14.67
N ILE A 57 5.82 15.43 14.13
CA ILE A 57 6.62 14.63 13.21
C ILE A 57 6.25 15.01 11.78
N MET A 58 7.27 15.27 10.96
CA MET A 58 7.15 15.64 9.56
C MET A 58 8.13 14.85 8.69
N THR A 59 7.82 14.71 7.40
CA THR A 59 8.75 14.15 6.41
C THR A 59 9.85 15.16 6.06
N VAL A 60 11.08 14.69 5.84
CA VAL A 60 12.19 15.55 5.40
C VAL A 60 12.40 15.53 3.89
N ALA A 61 11.89 14.52 3.19
CA ALA A 61 12.05 14.33 1.75
C ALA A 61 10.83 13.63 1.14
N PRO A 62 10.63 13.71 -0.18
CA PRO A 62 9.72 12.85 -0.91
C PRO A 62 10.23 11.40 -1.00
N GLY A 63 9.38 10.46 -1.42
CA GLY A 63 9.79 9.09 -1.77
C GLY A 63 9.29 8.02 -0.81
N LEU A 64 8.28 8.31 0.03
CA LEU A 64 7.54 7.24 0.71
C LEU A 64 6.84 6.39 -0.36
N ASP A 65 7.06 5.08 -0.29
CA ASP A 65 6.62 4.09 -1.26
C ASP A 65 6.20 2.85 -0.46
N ARG A 66 4.90 2.56 -0.45
CA ARG A 66 4.32 1.46 0.35
C ARG A 66 4.83 0.11 -0.12
N GLU A 67 5.06 -0.04 -1.41
CA GLU A 67 5.54 -1.27 -2.03
C GLU A 67 6.97 -1.61 -1.60
N LYS A 68 7.74 -0.58 -1.21
CA LYS A 68 9.10 -0.75 -0.67
C LYS A 68 9.12 -0.79 0.85
N VAL A 69 8.34 0.10 1.49
CA VAL A 69 8.26 0.22 2.94
C VAL A 69 6.84 0.58 3.35
N SER A 70 6.10 -0.40 3.84
CA SER A 70 4.72 -0.19 4.30
C SER A 70 4.63 0.43 5.70
N GLN A 71 5.71 0.35 6.51
CA GLN A 71 5.68 0.82 7.89
C GLN A 71 7.05 1.28 8.37
N TYR A 72 7.05 2.34 9.18
CA TYR A 72 8.24 2.84 9.89
C TYR A 72 8.01 2.78 11.40
N THR A 73 9.07 2.43 12.11
CA THR A 73 9.13 2.48 13.58
C THR A 73 10.11 3.57 13.98
N ILE A 74 9.66 4.53 14.77
CA ILE A 74 10.46 5.68 15.23
C ILE A 74 10.52 5.63 16.76
N ILE A 75 11.72 5.68 17.32
CA ILE A 75 11.92 5.84 18.75
C ILE A 75 12.16 7.33 19.03
N VAL A 76 11.27 7.91 19.81
CA VAL A 76 11.32 9.32 20.22
C VAL A 76 11.63 9.40 21.70
N GLN A 77 12.48 10.35 22.08
CA GLN A 77 12.76 10.71 23.45
C GLN A 77 12.17 12.09 23.75
N ALA A 78 11.54 12.21 24.90
CA ALA A 78 11.16 13.45 25.53
C ALA A 78 12.08 13.68 26.73
N THR A 79 12.62 14.88 26.89
CA THR A 79 13.54 15.28 27.96
C THR A 79 13.14 16.64 28.49
N ASP A 80 13.00 16.76 29.80
CA ASP A 80 12.77 18.04 30.52
C ASP A 80 14.02 18.93 30.54
N MET A 81 14.07 19.95 31.39
CA MET A 81 15.18 20.90 31.50
C MET A 81 15.57 21.49 30.13
N GLU A 82 14.55 21.85 29.32
CA GLU A 82 14.74 22.31 27.92
C GLU A 82 15.55 21.35 27.04
N GLY A 83 15.45 20.01 27.31
CA GLY A 83 16.15 18.98 26.58
C GLY A 83 17.62 18.81 26.99
N ASN A 84 18.02 19.27 28.13
CA ASN A 84 19.40 19.15 28.64
C ASN A 84 19.72 17.68 28.96
N LEU A 85 20.60 17.09 28.19
CA LEU A 85 20.94 15.65 28.29
C LEU A 85 21.80 15.30 29.52
N ASN A 86 22.39 16.31 30.19
CA ASN A 86 23.21 16.06 31.38
C ASN A 86 22.44 16.10 32.69
N PHE A 87 21.38 16.90 32.73
CA PHE A 87 20.61 17.16 33.94
C PHE A 87 19.13 16.81 33.79
N GLY A 88 18.62 16.78 32.58
CA GLY A 88 17.21 16.49 32.31
C GLY A 88 16.87 15.02 32.50
N LEU A 89 15.69 14.76 33.02
CA LEU A 89 15.06 13.46 33.07
C LEU A 89 14.40 13.18 31.74
N SER A 90 14.46 11.95 31.29
CA SER A 90 13.93 11.60 29.98
C SER A 90 13.20 10.26 29.97
N ASN A 91 12.25 10.15 29.04
CA ASN A 91 11.57 8.91 28.73
C ASN A 91 11.45 8.76 27.22
N THR A 92 11.19 7.54 26.76
CA THR A 92 11.10 7.20 25.34
C THR A 92 9.76 6.58 25.00
N ALA A 93 9.31 6.83 23.78
CA ALA A 93 8.12 6.19 23.21
C ALA A 93 8.43 5.71 21.81
N THR A 94 7.68 4.69 21.35
CA THR A 94 7.73 4.19 19.99
C THR A 94 6.54 4.73 19.21
N ALA A 95 6.79 5.41 18.10
CA ALA A 95 5.79 5.81 17.12
C ALA A 95 5.84 4.87 15.93
N ILE A 96 4.69 4.40 15.48
CA ILE A 96 4.53 3.57 14.29
C ILE A 96 3.83 4.39 13.22
N ILE A 97 4.47 4.54 12.06
CA ILE A 97 3.94 5.28 10.90
C ILE A 97 3.67 4.27 9.79
N THR A 98 2.41 4.11 9.40
CA THR A 98 1.99 3.26 8.29
C THR A 98 1.84 4.11 7.03
N VAL A 99 2.48 3.67 5.94
CA VAL A 99 2.32 4.27 4.60
C VAL A 99 1.05 3.71 3.98
N THR A 100 0.12 4.59 3.63
CA THR A 100 -1.14 4.18 3.01
C THR A 100 -0.95 3.91 1.53
N ASP A 101 -1.72 2.94 1.04
CA ASP A 101 -1.75 2.55 -0.36
C ASP A 101 -2.43 3.60 -1.26
N ILE A 102 -1.96 3.69 -2.49
CA ILE A 102 -2.65 4.35 -3.59
C ILE A 102 -2.54 3.49 -4.84
N ASN A 103 -3.48 3.64 -5.77
CA ASN A 103 -3.49 2.96 -7.06
C ASN A 103 -2.44 3.59 -8.00
N ASP A 104 -1.19 3.13 -7.93
CA ASP A 104 -0.11 3.58 -8.80
C ASP A 104 0.66 2.43 -9.46
N ASN A 105 0.20 1.21 -9.27
CA ASN A 105 0.70 0.01 -9.91
C ASN A 105 -0.40 -0.58 -10.80
N PRO A 106 -0.25 -0.59 -12.14
CA PRO A 106 -1.24 -1.21 -13.00
C PRO A 106 -1.16 -2.74 -12.88
N PRO A 107 -2.31 -3.44 -12.94
CA PRO A 107 -2.31 -4.89 -13.00
C PRO A 107 -1.61 -5.40 -14.28
N MET A 108 -0.77 -6.41 -14.14
CA MET A 108 0.02 -6.99 -15.23
C MET A 108 -0.29 -8.47 -15.41
N LEU A 109 -0.73 -8.86 -16.60
CA LEU A 109 -0.87 -10.27 -16.92
C LEU A 109 0.51 -10.96 -16.94
N THR A 110 0.60 -12.14 -16.32
CA THR A 110 1.85 -12.90 -16.22
C THR A 110 2.28 -13.52 -17.57
N SER A 111 1.36 -13.60 -18.52
CA SER A 111 1.61 -14.09 -19.88
C SER A 111 0.87 -13.25 -20.92
N ARG A 112 1.36 -13.24 -22.15
CA ARG A 112 0.67 -12.63 -23.30
C ARG A 112 -0.37 -13.56 -23.91
N THR A 113 -0.30 -14.86 -23.61
CA THR A 113 -1.20 -15.89 -24.13
C THR A 113 -1.59 -16.85 -23.03
N PHE A 114 -2.86 -17.15 -22.95
CA PHE A 114 -3.42 -18.19 -22.08
C PHE A 114 -4.21 -19.15 -22.97
N SER A 115 -4.17 -20.43 -22.66
CA SER A 115 -4.88 -21.46 -23.38
C SER A 115 -5.70 -22.32 -22.43
N GLY A 116 -6.76 -22.90 -22.93
CA GLY A 116 -7.60 -23.82 -22.20
C GLY A 116 -8.41 -24.66 -23.15
N GLU A 117 -8.91 -25.78 -22.66
CA GLU A 117 -9.72 -26.71 -23.39
C GLU A 117 -11.07 -26.90 -22.69
N VAL A 118 -12.11 -27.11 -23.47
CA VAL A 118 -13.44 -27.35 -22.93
C VAL A 118 -14.12 -28.45 -23.79
N PRO A 119 -14.76 -29.45 -23.17
CA PRO A 119 -15.58 -30.40 -23.88
C PRO A 119 -16.73 -29.72 -24.61
N GLU A 120 -17.08 -30.21 -25.81
CA GLU A 120 -18.27 -29.74 -26.50
C GLU A 120 -19.54 -30.00 -25.68
N ASN A 121 -20.58 -29.24 -25.93
CA ASN A 121 -21.88 -29.32 -25.25
C ASN A 121 -21.83 -29.13 -23.72
N THR A 122 -20.83 -28.44 -23.22
CA THR A 122 -20.72 -28.06 -21.78
C THR A 122 -20.90 -26.57 -21.57
N VAL A 123 -21.41 -26.21 -20.38
CA VAL A 123 -21.51 -24.84 -19.87
C VAL A 123 -21.04 -24.81 -18.41
N ASP A 124 -20.79 -23.62 -17.88
CA ASP A 124 -20.33 -23.38 -16.50
C ASP A 124 -18.99 -24.05 -16.17
N VAL A 125 -18.15 -24.25 -17.19
CA VAL A 125 -16.80 -24.82 -17.08
C VAL A 125 -15.78 -23.70 -17.23
N ALA A 126 -14.83 -23.64 -16.29
CA ALA A 126 -13.65 -22.76 -16.42
C ALA A 126 -12.75 -23.27 -17.56
N VAL A 127 -12.40 -22.37 -18.48
CA VAL A 127 -11.60 -22.67 -19.66
C VAL A 127 -10.16 -22.23 -19.48
N ALA A 128 -9.97 -21.06 -18.89
CA ALA A 128 -8.65 -20.47 -18.68
C ALA A 128 -8.65 -19.61 -17.43
N ASN A 129 -7.48 -19.55 -16.81
CA ASN A 129 -7.19 -18.66 -15.73
C ASN A 129 -6.14 -17.65 -16.19
N LEU A 130 -6.50 -16.36 -16.22
CA LEU A 130 -5.62 -15.28 -16.61
C LEU A 130 -4.93 -14.76 -15.36
N THR A 131 -3.75 -15.26 -15.07
CA THR A 131 -2.98 -14.89 -13.90
C THR A 131 -2.46 -13.46 -14.01
N VAL A 132 -2.61 -12.69 -12.92
CA VAL A 132 -2.25 -11.28 -12.84
C VAL A 132 -1.33 -11.01 -11.66
N ILE A 133 -0.49 -9.99 -11.78
CA ILE A 133 0.30 -9.41 -10.69
C ILE A 133 -0.08 -7.95 -10.60
N ASP A 134 -0.44 -7.52 -9.41
CA ASP A 134 -0.65 -6.14 -9.04
C ASP A 134 0.10 -5.89 -7.74
N ALA A 135 0.89 -4.82 -7.67
CA ALA A 135 1.73 -4.54 -6.51
C ALA A 135 1.01 -3.68 -5.46
N ASP A 136 -0.17 -3.15 -5.77
CA ASP A 136 -0.97 -2.41 -4.81
C ASP A 136 -1.41 -3.32 -3.65
N GLN A 137 -1.96 -2.73 -2.60
CA GLN A 137 -2.30 -3.48 -1.39
C GLN A 137 -3.33 -4.57 -1.68
N PRO A 138 -2.97 -5.86 -1.48
CA PRO A 138 -3.87 -6.98 -1.72
C PRO A 138 -5.23 -6.83 -1.03
N HIS A 139 -6.29 -7.23 -1.73
CA HIS A 139 -7.69 -7.14 -1.28
C HIS A 139 -8.20 -5.70 -1.02
N SER A 140 -7.49 -4.68 -1.48
CA SER A 140 -7.97 -3.31 -1.52
C SER A 140 -8.69 -3.01 -2.85
N PRO A 141 -9.47 -1.93 -2.94
CA PRO A 141 -10.02 -1.48 -4.22
C PRO A 141 -8.95 -1.16 -5.29
N ASN A 142 -7.75 -0.77 -4.86
CA ASN A 142 -6.63 -0.45 -5.74
C ASN A 142 -6.05 -1.69 -6.43
N TRP A 143 -6.09 -2.83 -5.74
CA TRP A 143 -5.56 -4.11 -6.22
C TRP A 143 -6.55 -4.85 -7.13
N ASN A 144 -7.85 -4.58 -7.06
CA ASN A 144 -8.87 -5.34 -7.78
C ASN A 144 -8.78 -5.13 -9.30
N ALA A 145 -8.32 -6.15 -10.02
CA ALA A 145 -8.29 -6.16 -11.48
C ALA A 145 -9.70 -6.33 -12.07
N ALA A 146 -10.00 -5.59 -13.11
CA ALA A 146 -11.22 -5.76 -13.90
C ALA A 146 -10.89 -6.28 -15.31
N TYR A 147 -11.60 -7.31 -15.74
CA TYR A 147 -11.37 -7.97 -17.02
C TYR A 147 -12.52 -7.76 -17.98
N ARG A 148 -12.18 -7.65 -19.25
CA ARG A 148 -13.15 -7.57 -20.34
C ARG A 148 -12.67 -8.35 -21.55
N ILE A 149 -13.56 -9.18 -22.13
CA ILE A 149 -13.34 -9.77 -23.46
C ILE A 149 -13.62 -8.67 -24.50
N ILE A 150 -12.62 -8.32 -25.31
CA ILE A 150 -12.71 -7.23 -26.30
C ILE A 150 -12.92 -7.74 -27.73
N SER A 151 -12.52 -8.96 -28.03
CA SER A 151 -12.76 -9.59 -29.32
C SER A 151 -12.64 -11.12 -29.24
N GLY A 152 -13.03 -11.79 -30.31
CA GLY A 152 -12.93 -13.25 -30.44
C GLY A 152 -14.17 -14.02 -29.99
N ASP A 153 -15.15 -13.35 -29.37
CA ASP A 153 -16.41 -13.95 -28.93
C ASP A 153 -17.65 -13.15 -29.40
N PRO A 154 -17.94 -13.11 -30.72
CA PRO A 154 -19.04 -12.29 -31.25
C PRO A 154 -20.43 -12.77 -30.82
N THR A 155 -20.56 -14.00 -30.39
CA THR A 155 -21.83 -14.64 -30.01
C THR A 155 -22.00 -14.79 -28.49
N GLY A 156 -21.01 -14.38 -27.71
CA GLY A 156 -21.05 -14.36 -26.24
C GLY A 156 -21.12 -15.77 -25.64
N HIS A 157 -20.21 -16.65 -26.03
CA HIS A 157 -20.08 -17.98 -25.45
C HIS A 157 -19.29 -17.98 -24.14
N PHE A 158 -18.50 -16.93 -23.92
CA PHE A 158 -17.61 -16.86 -22.78
C PHE A 158 -17.96 -15.66 -21.89
N THR A 159 -17.67 -15.79 -20.62
CA THR A 159 -17.61 -14.69 -19.64
C THR A 159 -16.27 -14.71 -18.96
N ILE A 160 -15.90 -13.57 -18.38
CA ILE A 160 -14.72 -13.46 -17.52
C ILE A 160 -15.09 -12.77 -16.23
N ARG A 161 -14.61 -13.30 -15.10
CA ARG A 161 -14.83 -12.73 -13.77
C ARG A 161 -13.53 -12.71 -13.00
N THR A 162 -13.34 -11.72 -12.18
CA THR A 162 -12.20 -11.64 -11.27
C THR A 162 -12.41 -12.60 -10.10
N ASP A 163 -11.41 -13.44 -9.82
CA ASP A 163 -11.36 -14.21 -8.59
C ASP A 163 -11.04 -13.26 -7.42
N PRO A 164 -11.89 -13.18 -6.39
CA PRO A 164 -11.70 -12.22 -5.30
C PRO A 164 -10.53 -12.55 -4.37
N ILE A 165 -9.97 -13.77 -4.46
CA ILE A 165 -8.86 -14.23 -3.62
C ILE A 165 -7.52 -14.04 -4.34
N THR A 166 -7.45 -14.45 -5.62
CA THR A 166 -6.20 -14.44 -6.39
C THR A 166 -6.07 -13.23 -7.31
N ASN A 167 -7.15 -12.49 -7.54
CA ASN A 167 -7.27 -11.39 -8.51
C ASN A 167 -7.20 -11.84 -9.97
N ASP A 168 -7.14 -13.15 -10.24
CA ASP A 168 -7.05 -13.72 -11.58
C ASP A 168 -8.36 -13.57 -12.35
N GLY A 169 -8.26 -13.56 -13.68
CA GLY A 169 -9.41 -13.55 -14.57
C GLY A 169 -9.86 -14.97 -14.92
N MET A 170 -10.99 -15.41 -14.36
CA MET A 170 -11.58 -16.72 -14.62
C MET A 170 -12.47 -16.66 -15.86
N VAL A 171 -12.01 -17.26 -16.98
CA VAL A 171 -12.79 -17.40 -18.21
C VAL A 171 -13.66 -18.64 -18.14
N THR A 172 -14.98 -18.48 -18.32
CA THR A 172 -15.97 -19.54 -18.18
C THR A 172 -16.86 -19.60 -19.43
N VAL A 173 -17.23 -20.81 -19.87
CA VAL A 173 -18.24 -21.01 -20.93
C VAL A 173 -19.63 -20.78 -20.36
N VAL A 174 -20.44 -19.96 -21.03
CA VAL A 174 -21.82 -19.63 -20.64
C VAL A 174 -22.87 -20.04 -21.67
N LYS A 175 -22.45 -20.46 -22.87
CA LYS A 175 -23.36 -20.99 -23.90
C LYS A 175 -22.78 -22.24 -24.53
N VAL A 176 -23.63 -23.22 -24.81
CA VAL A 176 -23.26 -24.46 -25.46
C VAL A 176 -22.63 -24.21 -26.84
N MET A 177 -21.51 -24.84 -27.07
CA MET A 177 -20.84 -24.88 -28.40
C MET A 177 -21.10 -26.23 -29.03
N SER A 178 -21.68 -26.23 -30.22
CA SER A 178 -22.06 -27.46 -30.98
C SER A 178 -20.95 -27.98 -31.90
N PHE A 179 -19.82 -27.27 -32.00
CA PHE A 179 -18.65 -27.67 -32.78
C PHE A 179 -17.38 -27.27 -32.02
N PRO A 180 -16.24 -27.97 -32.25
CA PRO A 180 -14.98 -27.54 -31.64
C PRO A 180 -14.62 -26.11 -32.13
N LEU A 181 -14.85 -25.13 -31.31
CA LEU A 181 -14.51 -23.74 -31.59
C LEU A 181 -13.10 -23.46 -31.06
N VAL A 182 -12.15 -23.26 -31.98
CA VAL A 182 -10.87 -22.64 -31.60
C VAL A 182 -11.12 -21.14 -31.50
N ALA A 183 -11.38 -20.63 -30.30
CA ALA A 183 -11.55 -19.22 -30.08
C ALA A 183 -10.24 -18.57 -29.67
N PHE A 184 -9.82 -17.55 -30.41
CA PHE A 184 -8.76 -16.61 -29.96
C PHE A 184 -9.44 -15.41 -29.31
N LEU A 185 -9.48 -15.40 -28.01
CA LEU A 185 -10.05 -14.29 -27.25
C LEU A 185 -8.98 -13.23 -26.99
N ALA A 186 -9.32 -11.97 -27.18
CA ALA A 186 -8.52 -10.86 -26.71
C ALA A 186 -9.16 -10.26 -25.47
N PHE A 187 -8.36 -9.94 -24.47
CA PHE A 187 -8.80 -9.43 -23.19
C PHE A 187 -8.25 -8.02 -22.97
N TRP A 188 -9.02 -7.22 -22.26
CA TRP A 188 -8.60 -5.95 -21.69
C TRP A 188 -8.55 -6.08 -20.17
N LEU A 189 -7.48 -5.59 -19.57
CA LEU A 189 -7.28 -5.51 -18.13
C LEU A 189 -7.30 -4.03 -17.73
N VAL A 190 -8.05 -3.70 -16.70
CA VAL A 190 -8.21 -2.33 -16.17
C VAL A 190 -7.91 -2.33 -14.69
#